data_6fd7d2162fe7efe9775b73cd9d48f105
#
_entry.id   6fd7d2162fe7efe9775b73cd9d48f105
#
_cell.length_a   1.000
_cell.length_b   1.000
_cell.length_c   1.000
_cell.angle_alpha   90.00
_cell.angle_beta   90.00
_cell.angle_gamma   90.00
#
_symmetry.space_group_name_H-M   'P 1'
#
loop_
_entity.id
_entity.type
_entity.pdbx_description
1 polymer ?
#
loop_
_entity_poly.entity_id
_entity_poly.type
_entity_poly.pdbx_seq_one_letter_code
_entity_poly.pdbx_strand_id
1 'polypeptide(L)'
;MKSPNRPYARSERVGDEMRNILANIFISKIHIAEAGLLTVTNVKVTDDLKIAKIYISFLENKKIVDELMKVLIEKKKIIRYYVSLELQLKYIPELRFYHDDTMENAEKIDKLMHKIHNHD
;
A
#
# COMPACT_ATOMS: atom_id res chain seq x y z
N MET A 1 -15.99 -5.84 -1.16
CA MET A 1 -16.33 -6.62 -2.36
C MET A 1 -17.30 -5.83 -3.22
N LYS A 2 -17.05 -5.77 -4.51
CA LYS A 2 -17.91 -5.03 -5.43
C LYS A 2 -19.21 -5.78 -5.69
N SER A 3 -20.34 -5.06 -5.64
CA SER A 3 -21.62 -5.65 -5.99
C SER A 3 -21.65 -6.02 -7.48
N PRO A 4 -22.16 -7.22 -7.86
CA PRO A 4 -22.25 -7.58 -9.28
C PRO A 4 -23.13 -6.65 -10.12
N ASN A 5 -24.04 -5.91 -9.48
CA ASN A 5 -24.92 -4.96 -10.16
C ASN A 5 -24.41 -3.53 -10.14
N ARG A 6 -23.25 -3.30 -9.51
CA ARG A 6 -22.65 -1.98 -9.38
C ARG A 6 -21.61 -1.77 -10.48
N PRO A 7 -21.71 -0.69 -11.29
CA PRO A 7 -20.68 -0.42 -12.28
C PRO A 7 -19.32 -0.16 -11.61
N TYR A 8 -18.26 -0.56 -12.30
CA TYR A 8 -16.89 -0.33 -11.86
C TYR A 8 -16.56 1.16 -12.00
N ALA A 9 -16.50 1.88 -10.88
CA ALA A 9 -16.27 3.33 -10.88
C ALA A 9 -14.87 3.66 -11.42
N ARG A 10 -14.73 4.80 -12.07
CA ARG A 10 -13.45 5.27 -12.59
C ARG A 10 -12.40 5.38 -11.49
N SER A 11 -12.78 5.90 -10.31
CA SER A 11 -11.87 6.00 -9.16
C SER A 11 -11.38 4.64 -8.69
N GLU A 12 -12.23 3.62 -8.70
CA GLU A 12 -11.83 2.25 -8.34
C GLU A 12 -10.84 1.67 -9.35
N ARG A 13 -11.08 1.88 -10.64
CA ARG A 13 -10.20 1.43 -11.71
C ARG A 13 -8.82 2.10 -11.61
N VAL A 14 -8.81 3.40 -11.38
CA VAL A 14 -7.56 4.16 -11.20
C VAL A 14 -6.82 3.66 -9.97
N GLY A 15 -7.52 3.40 -8.87
CA GLY A 15 -6.94 2.86 -7.65
C GLY A 15 -6.29 1.50 -7.87
N ASP A 16 -6.97 0.59 -8.57
CA ASP A 16 -6.44 -0.75 -8.88
C ASP A 16 -5.18 -0.64 -9.76
N GLU A 17 -5.22 0.23 -10.75
CA GLU A 17 -4.07 0.47 -11.64
C GLU A 17 -2.90 1.05 -10.85
N MET A 18 -3.14 2.05 -10.00
CA MET A 18 -2.12 2.65 -9.15
C MET A 18 -1.51 1.62 -8.19
N ARG A 19 -2.30 0.72 -7.64
CA ARG A 19 -1.79 -0.32 -6.75
C ARG A 19 -0.75 -1.18 -7.47
N ASN A 20 -1.04 -1.62 -8.68
CA ASN A 20 -0.11 -2.42 -9.47
C ASN A 20 1.16 -1.64 -9.84
N ILE A 21 1.00 -0.39 -10.23
CA ILE A 21 2.14 0.49 -10.55
C ILE A 21 3.03 0.67 -9.31
N LEU A 22 2.43 1.00 -8.17
CA LEU A 22 3.17 1.22 -6.92
C LEU A 22 3.88 -0.05 -6.44
N ALA A 23 3.22 -1.21 -6.54
CA ALA A 23 3.85 -2.48 -6.18
C ALA A 23 5.13 -2.70 -6.99
N ASN A 24 5.09 -2.45 -8.30
CA ASN A 24 6.25 -2.57 -9.17
C ASN A 24 7.33 -1.54 -8.86
N ILE A 25 6.95 -0.32 -8.51
CA ILE A 25 7.90 0.73 -8.12
C ILE A 25 8.71 0.30 -6.90
N PHE A 26 8.06 -0.24 -5.86
CA PHE A 26 8.77 -0.68 -4.65
C PHE A 26 9.61 -1.93 -4.87
N ILE A 27 9.31 -2.73 -5.89
CA ILE A 27 10.13 -3.89 -6.26
C ILE A 27 11.36 -3.46 -7.04
N SER A 28 11.22 -2.53 -8.00
CA SER A 28 12.24 -2.30 -9.03
C SER A 28 12.88 -0.91 -9.02
N LYS A 29 12.26 0.09 -8.40
CA LYS A 29 12.72 1.49 -8.49
C LYS A 29 13.10 2.11 -7.16
N ILE A 30 12.35 1.82 -6.11
CA ILE A 30 12.53 2.46 -4.80
C ILE A 30 12.67 1.39 -3.73
N HIS A 31 13.83 1.38 -3.08
CA HIS A 31 14.09 0.49 -1.97
C HIS A 31 13.98 1.24 -0.65
N ILE A 32 13.21 0.70 0.28
CA ILE A 32 13.09 1.23 1.63
C ILE A 32 13.93 0.34 2.56
N ALA A 33 15.04 0.87 3.04
CA ALA A 33 15.98 0.11 3.88
C ALA A 33 15.30 -0.40 5.15
N GLU A 34 15.57 -1.67 5.48
CA GLU A 34 15.11 -2.31 6.70
C GLU A 34 13.58 -2.43 6.83
N ALA A 35 12.86 -2.28 5.73
CA ALA A 35 11.40 -2.39 5.70
C ALA A 35 10.90 -3.84 5.71
N GLY A 36 11.77 -4.82 5.49
CA GLY A 36 11.35 -6.20 5.33
C GLY A 36 10.52 -6.37 4.06
N LEU A 37 9.39 -7.07 4.17
CA LEU A 37 8.45 -7.19 3.07
C LEU A 37 7.46 -6.02 3.12
N LEU A 38 7.64 -5.06 2.23
CA LEU A 38 6.72 -3.93 2.05
C LEU A 38 5.65 -4.33 1.03
N THR A 39 4.39 -4.19 1.40
CA THR A 39 3.26 -4.53 0.52
C THR A 39 2.31 -3.35 0.41
N VAL A 40 1.93 -3.02 -0.83
CA VAL A 40 0.83 -2.08 -1.09
C VAL A 40 -0.47 -2.87 -1.02
N THR A 41 -1.18 -2.76 0.08
CA THR A 41 -2.36 -3.59 0.34
C THR A 41 -3.61 -3.05 -0.35
N ASN A 42 -3.71 -1.73 -0.48
CA ASN A 42 -4.85 -1.10 -1.12
C ASN A 42 -4.52 0.31 -1.56
N VAL A 43 -5.23 0.81 -2.56
CA VAL A 43 -5.17 2.22 -2.98
C VAL A 43 -6.61 2.68 -3.20
N LYS A 44 -7.03 3.67 -2.42
CA LYS A 44 -8.36 4.28 -2.55
C LYS A 44 -8.22 5.67 -3.11
N VAL A 45 -8.78 5.88 -4.29
CA VAL A 45 -8.76 7.18 -4.95
C VAL A 45 -10.11 7.86 -4.75
N THR A 46 -10.11 9.15 -4.44
CA THR A 46 -11.35 9.92 -4.30
C THR A 46 -12.07 10.05 -5.65
N ASP A 47 -13.38 10.24 -5.61
CA ASP A 47 -14.21 10.26 -6.83
C ASP A 47 -13.77 11.35 -7.82
N ASP A 48 -13.25 12.47 -7.31
CA ASP A 48 -12.71 13.56 -8.13
C ASP A 48 -11.29 13.29 -8.64
N LEU A 49 -10.69 12.15 -8.29
CA LEU A 49 -9.34 11.73 -8.65
C LEU A 49 -8.23 12.66 -8.14
N LYS A 50 -8.50 13.42 -7.08
CA LYS A 50 -7.51 14.36 -6.53
C LYS A 50 -6.60 13.77 -5.47
N ILE A 51 -7.07 12.76 -4.74
CA ILE A 51 -6.33 12.16 -3.63
C ILE A 51 -6.30 10.65 -3.79
N ALA A 52 -5.12 10.06 -3.65
CA ALA A 52 -4.93 8.62 -3.60
C ALA A 52 -4.44 8.24 -2.21
N LYS A 53 -5.23 7.47 -1.49
CA LYS A 53 -4.89 6.93 -0.17
C LYS A 53 -4.23 5.57 -0.36
N ILE A 54 -2.95 5.48 -0.04
CA ILE A 54 -2.12 4.30 -0.26
C ILE A 54 -1.88 3.61 1.06
N TYR A 55 -2.34 2.37 1.17
CA TYR A 55 -2.22 1.57 2.39
C TYR A 55 -1.04 0.61 2.25
N ILE A 56 -0.12 0.67 3.20
CA ILE A 56 1.14 -0.06 3.18
C ILE A 56 1.23 -0.94 4.41
N SER A 57 1.65 -2.19 4.23
CA SER A 57 1.99 -3.06 5.35
C SER A 57 3.47 -3.47 5.29
N PHE A 58 4.04 -3.81 6.45
CA PHE A 58 5.41 -4.27 6.59
C PHE A 58 5.40 -5.58 7.36
N LEU A 59 6.17 -6.56 6.87
CA LEU A 59 6.42 -7.82 7.58
C LEU A 59 7.93 -8.00 7.72
N GLU A 60 8.33 -8.51 8.90
CA GLU A 60 9.74 -8.76 9.21
C GLU A 60 10.61 -7.50 9.06
N ASN A 61 10.02 -6.35 9.33
CA ASN A 61 10.72 -5.08 9.29
C ASN A 61 11.68 -4.96 10.47
N LYS A 62 12.89 -4.41 10.22
CA LYS A 62 13.92 -4.20 11.22
C LYS A 62 13.84 -2.84 11.89
N LYS A 63 13.12 -1.90 11.28
CA LYS A 63 12.82 -0.58 11.85
C LYS A 63 11.36 -0.52 12.24
N ILE A 64 11.03 0.33 13.22
CA ILE A 64 9.64 0.53 13.62
C ILE A 64 8.86 1.19 12.49
N VAL A 65 7.56 0.90 12.44
CA VAL A 65 6.67 1.37 11.37
C VAL A 65 6.68 2.89 11.24
N ASP A 66 6.67 3.61 12.36
CA ASP A 66 6.66 5.08 12.32
C ASP A 66 7.86 5.65 11.56
N GLU A 67 9.05 5.09 11.76
CA GLU A 67 10.24 5.51 11.02
C GLU A 67 10.14 5.19 9.54
N LEU A 68 9.63 4.00 9.21
CA LEU A 68 9.45 3.58 7.81
C LEU A 68 8.42 4.46 7.11
N MET A 69 7.34 4.82 7.78
CA MET A 69 6.33 5.72 7.21
C MET A 69 6.90 7.11 6.94
N LYS A 70 7.78 7.62 7.82
CA LYS A 70 8.47 8.89 7.59
C LYS A 70 9.33 8.84 6.33
N VAL A 71 10.05 7.74 6.12
CA VAL A 71 10.86 7.56 4.91
C VAL A 71 9.99 7.57 3.66
N LEU A 72 8.84 6.91 3.69
CA LEU A 72 7.90 6.93 2.56
C LEU A 72 7.42 8.33 2.24
N ILE A 73 7.08 9.11 3.27
CA ILE A 73 6.62 10.49 3.08
C ILE A 73 7.75 11.35 2.49
N GLU A 74 8.98 11.18 2.95
CA GLU A 74 10.14 11.88 2.39
C GLU A 74 10.36 11.55 0.92
N LYS A 75 10.05 10.33 0.49
CA LYS A 75 10.22 9.88 -0.89
C LYS A 75 8.98 10.13 -1.77
N LYS A 76 7.97 10.80 -1.24
CA LYS A 76 6.70 11.02 -1.94
C LYS A 76 6.88 11.62 -3.33
N LYS A 77 7.73 12.61 -3.49
CA LYS A 77 7.95 13.28 -4.78
C LYS A 77 8.49 12.32 -5.84
N ILE A 78 9.49 11.51 -5.49
CA ILE A 78 10.06 10.57 -6.44
C ILE A 78 9.10 9.42 -6.75
N ILE A 79 8.35 8.97 -5.74
CA ILE A 79 7.32 7.95 -5.96
C ILE A 79 6.27 8.47 -6.95
N ARG A 80 5.78 9.69 -6.71
CA ARG A 80 4.81 10.34 -7.59
C ARG A 80 5.33 10.49 -9.01
N TYR A 81 6.60 10.82 -9.15
CA TYR A 81 7.25 10.91 -10.46
C TYR A 81 7.18 9.57 -11.21
N TYR A 82 7.56 8.47 -10.56
CA TYR A 82 7.48 7.15 -11.19
C TYR A 82 6.05 6.75 -11.52
N VAL A 83 5.08 7.08 -10.68
CA VAL A 83 3.67 6.85 -10.97
C VAL A 83 3.26 7.62 -12.24
N SER A 84 3.71 8.87 -12.38
CA SER A 84 3.36 9.71 -13.53
C SER A 84 3.84 9.16 -14.86
N LEU A 85 4.90 8.35 -14.86
CA LEU A 85 5.42 7.73 -16.08
C LEU A 85 4.51 6.64 -16.63
N GLU A 86 3.68 6.04 -15.79
CA GLU A 86 2.87 4.88 -16.19
C GLU A 86 1.36 5.14 -16.11
N LEU A 87 0.93 6.02 -15.21
CA LEU A 87 -0.49 6.33 -15.04
C LEU A 87 -0.92 7.40 -16.05
N GLN A 88 -1.86 7.04 -16.93
CA GLN A 88 -2.34 7.95 -17.97
C GLN A 88 -3.48 8.83 -17.46
N LEU A 89 -3.12 9.84 -16.69
CA LEU A 89 -4.04 10.87 -16.22
C LEU A 89 -3.42 12.23 -16.48
N LYS A 90 -4.29 13.23 -16.73
CA LYS A 90 -3.85 14.61 -16.93
C LYS A 90 -3.17 15.15 -15.67
N TYR A 91 -3.71 14.84 -14.51
CA TYR A 91 -3.15 15.21 -13.22
C TYR A 91 -3.02 13.96 -12.36
N ILE A 92 -1.84 13.78 -11.75
CA ILE A 92 -1.61 12.66 -10.85
C ILE A 92 -2.20 13.01 -9.48
N PRO A 93 -2.99 12.11 -8.86
CA PRO A 93 -3.53 12.38 -7.54
C PRO A 93 -2.45 12.67 -6.51
N GLU A 94 -2.78 13.44 -5.48
CA GLU A 94 -1.93 13.61 -4.32
C GLU A 94 -1.81 12.27 -3.59
N LEU A 95 -0.58 11.83 -3.32
CA LEU A 95 -0.33 10.57 -2.63
C LEU A 95 -0.38 10.79 -1.13
N ARG A 96 -1.14 9.96 -0.42
CA ARG A 96 -1.18 9.93 1.05
C ARG A 96 -0.95 8.50 1.50
N PHE A 97 0.05 8.30 2.34
CA PHE A 97 0.44 6.99 2.83
C PHE A 97 -0.13 6.72 4.21
N TYR A 98 -0.70 5.53 4.38
CA TYR A 98 -1.26 5.05 5.64
C TYR A 98 -0.74 3.66 5.93
N HIS A 99 -0.47 3.37 7.19
CA HIS A 99 -0.09 2.04 7.60
C HIS A 99 -1.34 1.15 7.73
N ASP A 100 -1.29 -0.01 7.09
CA ASP A 100 -2.33 -1.03 7.19
C ASP A 100 -1.77 -2.20 8.01
N ASP A 101 -2.25 -2.36 9.23
CA ASP A 101 -1.76 -3.39 10.16
C ASP A 101 -2.53 -4.72 10.08
N THR A 102 -3.46 -4.84 9.14
CA THR A 102 -4.32 -6.04 9.01
C THR A 102 -3.51 -7.32 8.83
N MET A 103 -2.50 -7.32 7.98
CA MET A 103 -1.65 -8.50 7.75
C MET A 103 -0.81 -8.84 8.96
N GLU A 104 -0.28 -7.84 9.66
CA GLU A 104 0.52 -8.03 10.88
C GLU A 104 -0.32 -8.61 12.00
N ASN A 105 -1.55 -8.12 12.16
CA ASN A 105 -2.49 -8.63 13.15
C ASN A 105 -2.89 -10.07 12.86
N ALA A 106 -3.12 -10.43 11.60
CA ALA A 106 -3.42 -11.80 11.20
C ALA A 106 -2.25 -12.74 11.52
N GLU A 107 -1.01 -12.32 11.26
CA GLU A 107 0.19 -13.08 11.60
C GLU A 107 0.30 -13.31 13.12
N LYS A 108 0.06 -12.28 13.92
CA LYS A 108 0.07 -12.40 15.39
C LYS A 108 -0.98 -13.38 15.89
N ILE A 109 -2.17 -13.34 15.33
CA ILE A 109 -3.26 -14.26 15.68
C ILE A 109 -2.85 -15.70 15.35
N ASP A 110 -2.29 -15.95 14.18
CA ASP A 110 -1.81 -17.28 13.78
C ASP A 110 -0.73 -17.80 14.74
N LYS A 111 0.22 -16.98 15.13
CA LYS A 111 1.26 -17.35 16.08
C LYS A 111 0.68 -17.71 17.46
N LEU A 112 -0.31 -16.96 17.92
CA LEU A 112 -1.00 -17.24 19.18
C LEU A 112 -1.79 -18.55 19.09
N MET A 113 -2.47 -18.80 17.99
CA MET A 113 -3.19 -20.05 17.77
C MET A 113 -2.24 -21.26 17.77
N HIS A 114 -1.09 -21.16 17.15
CA HIS A 114 -0.05 -22.20 17.17
C HIS A 114 0.43 -22.48 18.59
N LYS A 115 0.65 -21.46 19.39
CA LYS A 115 1.04 -21.62 20.79
C LYS A 115 0.00 -22.38 21.60
N ILE A 116 -1.26 -22.06 21.42
CA ILE A 116 -2.38 -22.72 22.11
C ILE A 116 -2.45 -24.20 21.73
N HIS A 117 -2.32 -24.53 20.45
CA HIS A 117 -2.34 -25.92 19.98
C HIS A 117 -1.14 -26.72 20.45
N ASN A 118 0.03 -26.11 20.61
CA ASN A 118 1.24 -26.80 21.03
C ASN A 118 1.28 -27.09 22.54
N HIS A 119 0.36 -26.53 23.32
CA HIS A 119 0.25 -26.78 24.77
C HIS A 119 -0.78 -27.87 25.11
N ASP A 120 -1.50 -28.34 24.15
CA ASP A 120 -2.41 -29.47 24.29
C ASP A 120 -1.67 -30.77 23.97
#